data_71dcd0c91a95bc2702b8e565000f84a9
#
_entry.id   71dcd0c91a95bc2702b8e565000f84a9
#
_cell.length_a   1.000
_cell.length_b   1.000
_cell.length_c   1.000
_cell.angle_alpha   90.00
_cell.angle_beta   90.00
_cell.angle_gamma   90.00
#
_symmetry.space_group_name_H-M   'P 1'
#
loop_
_entity.id
_entity.type
_entity.pdbx_description
1 polymer ?
#
loop_
_entity_poly.entity_id
_entity_poly.type
_entity_poly.pdbx_seq_one_letter_code
_entity_poly.pdbx_strand_id
1 'polypeptide(L)'
;QVKTDTLAFQAYSQRMQVFMQQLENDPFTAFQDSVNMALYQAHPIKKRLTVADVQQLDYAKALQIYQQRFANAADFSFAVVGNVDLDAIEPLLEQYVATLPAQQDREKLTHPILTISGKKTVHFTTDMVQPKTTVYICNYKTGAVSSKQTLVYKLLDAVLDMVYTESVREEQGGTYGVSTNISVNQLPIPAVYMAIHFQTDSTKVATLLPIIYDELGKIATKGPKAEHLQKAKEYAKKTYIDQQINNGYWLDRLVDTQFYGYDIQASYLSDLEKITAKDIQKAAKTLLNSPNLKEVVQVGVSNK
;
A
#
# COMPACT_ATOMS: atom_id res chain seq x y z
N GLN A 1 24.07 -20.73 -10.67
CA GLN A 1 23.24 -21.96 -10.60
C GLN A 1 22.62 -22.04 -9.20
N VAL A 2 21.29 -22.21 -9.12
CA VAL A 2 20.61 -22.33 -7.83
C VAL A 2 20.96 -23.68 -7.21
N LYS A 3 21.46 -23.68 -5.97
CA LYS A 3 21.71 -24.89 -5.22
C LYS A 3 20.37 -25.51 -4.77
N THR A 4 20.13 -26.74 -5.13
CA THR A 4 18.95 -27.48 -4.68
C THR A 4 19.19 -28.06 -3.29
N ASP A 5 18.21 -27.90 -2.38
CA ASP A 5 18.27 -28.43 -1.03
C ASP A 5 16.88 -28.91 -0.62
N THR A 6 16.64 -30.20 -0.79
CA THR A 6 15.36 -30.85 -0.48
C THR A 6 15.08 -30.86 1.02
N LEU A 7 16.11 -30.99 1.87
CA LEU A 7 15.93 -31.00 3.33
C LEU A 7 15.51 -29.63 3.84
N ALA A 8 16.13 -28.57 3.31
CA ALA A 8 15.74 -27.19 3.63
C ALA A 8 14.29 -26.91 3.18
N PHE A 9 13.89 -27.39 2.00
CA PHE A 9 12.50 -27.25 1.53
C PHE A 9 11.50 -27.98 2.42
N GLN A 10 11.81 -29.20 2.84
CA GLN A 10 10.95 -29.95 3.77
C GLN A 10 10.80 -29.24 5.11
N ALA A 11 11.90 -28.77 5.68
CA ALA A 11 11.87 -27.98 6.92
C ALA A 11 11.08 -26.67 6.78
N TYR A 12 11.21 -25.98 5.63
CA TYR A 12 10.41 -24.81 5.31
C TYR A 12 8.91 -25.15 5.24
N SER A 13 8.53 -26.20 4.50
CA SER A 13 7.14 -26.62 4.33
C SER A 13 6.50 -26.98 5.68
N GLN A 14 7.20 -27.70 6.56
CA GLN A 14 6.70 -28.03 7.88
C GLN A 14 6.47 -26.77 8.74
N ARG A 15 7.44 -25.83 8.77
CA ARG A 15 7.26 -24.56 9.51
C ARG A 15 6.10 -23.74 8.96
N MET A 16 5.94 -23.68 7.64
CA MET A 16 4.84 -22.95 7.00
C MET A 16 3.48 -23.58 7.33
N GLN A 17 3.37 -24.90 7.38
CA GLN A 17 2.13 -25.58 7.79
C GLN A 17 1.73 -25.18 9.21
N VAL A 18 2.67 -25.25 10.17
CA VAL A 18 2.42 -24.84 11.56
C VAL A 18 2.02 -23.35 11.62
N PHE A 19 2.71 -22.50 10.89
CA PHE A 19 2.37 -21.08 10.83
C PHE A 19 0.97 -20.83 10.26
N MET A 20 0.62 -21.47 9.13
CA MET A 20 -0.73 -21.34 8.54
C MET A 20 -1.81 -21.84 9.50
N GLN A 21 -1.56 -22.93 10.23
CA GLN A 21 -2.50 -23.44 11.23
C GLN A 21 -2.73 -22.44 12.38
N GLN A 22 -1.70 -21.75 12.84
CA GLN A 22 -1.84 -20.71 13.86
C GLN A 22 -2.70 -19.54 13.36
N LEU A 23 -2.59 -19.17 12.07
CA LEU A 23 -3.35 -18.09 11.47
C LEU A 23 -4.84 -18.40 11.30
N GLU A 24 -5.26 -19.67 11.27
CA GLU A 24 -6.66 -20.04 11.04
C GLU A 24 -7.62 -19.52 12.11
N ASN A 25 -7.15 -19.39 13.35
CA ASN A 25 -7.94 -18.93 14.49
C ASN A 25 -7.55 -17.51 14.96
N ASP A 26 -6.72 -16.83 14.20
CA ASP A 26 -6.29 -15.46 14.54
C ASP A 26 -7.31 -14.42 14.07
N PRO A 27 -7.90 -13.62 14.97
CA PRO A 27 -8.89 -12.59 14.61
C PRO A 27 -8.36 -11.56 13.62
N PHE A 28 -7.08 -11.18 13.72
CA PHE A 28 -6.46 -10.23 12.80
C PHE A 28 -6.36 -10.83 11.38
N THR A 29 -6.04 -12.11 11.28
CA THR A 29 -6.02 -12.83 10.00
C THR A 29 -7.41 -12.89 9.37
N ALA A 30 -8.46 -13.19 10.15
CA ALA A 30 -9.84 -13.16 9.67
C ALA A 30 -10.24 -11.78 9.13
N PHE A 31 -9.79 -10.71 9.79
CA PHE A 31 -9.98 -9.34 9.31
C PHE A 31 -9.28 -9.09 7.98
N GLN A 32 -7.99 -9.44 7.85
CA GLN A 32 -7.23 -9.26 6.61
C GLN A 32 -7.81 -10.08 5.45
N ASP A 33 -8.24 -11.31 5.70
CA ASP A 33 -8.92 -12.14 4.71
C ASP A 33 -10.22 -11.48 4.23
N SER A 34 -10.98 -10.88 5.15
CA SER A 34 -12.22 -10.15 4.83
C SER A 34 -11.95 -8.89 4.00
N VAL A 35 -10.88 -8.14 4.32
CA VAL A 35 -10.43 -6.98 3.53
C VAL A 35 -10.00 -7.42 2.12
N ASN A 36 -9.20 -8.48 2.01
CA ASN A 36 -8.78 -9.01 0.71
C ASN A 36 -9.97 -9.51 -0.12
N MET A 37 -10.94 -10.17 0.53
CA MET A 37 -12.18 -10.59 -0.12
C MET A 37 -13.02 -9.41 -0.60
N ALA A 38 -13.09 -8.32 0.15
CA ALA A 38 -13.81 -7.11 -0.24
C ALA A 38 -13.12 -6.38 -1.40
N LEU A 39 -11.79 -6.38 -1.44
CA LEU A 39 -10.99 -5.71 -2.47
C LEU A 39 -10.85 -6.51 -3.76
N TYR A 40 -10.65 -7.85 -3.66
CA TYR A 40 -10.21 -8.68 -4.79
C TYR A 40 -11.10 -9.90 -5.02
N GLN A 41 -12.18 -10.07 -4.25
CA GLN A 41 -12.96 -11.33 -4.22
C GLN A 41 -12.04 -12.53 -3.88
N ALA A 42 -12.37 -13.70 -4.37
CA ALA A 42 -11.55 -14.90 -4.18
C ALA A 42 -10.40 -15.00 -5.20
N HIS A 43 -9.73 -13.87 -5.53
CA HIS A 43 -8.62 -13.92 -6.50
C HIS A 43 -7.48 -14.80 -5.97
N PRO A 44 -7.02 -15.85 -6.69
CA PRO A 44 -6.10 -16.86 -6.16
C PRO A 44 -4.80 -16.28 -5.58
N ILE A 45 -4.22 -15.22 -6.21
CA ILE A 45 -2.98 -14.60 -5.76
C ILE A 45 -3.18 -13.71 -4.52
N LYS A 46 -4.41 -13.25 -4.27
CA LYS A 46 -4.75 -12.39 -3.11
C LYS A 46 -5.35 -13.17 -1.94
N LYS A 47 -5.72 -14.41 -2.18
CA LYS A 47 -6.15 -15.32 -1.14
C LYS A 47 -4.94 -15.73 -0.28
N ARG A 48 -5.12 -15.78 1.04
CA ARG A 48 -4.12 -16.34 1.94
C ARG A 48 -3.91 -17.84 1.64
N LEU A 49 -2.67 -18.28 1.73
CA LEU A 49 -2.36 -19.72 1.68
C LEU A 49 -2.98 -20.43 2.88
N THR A 50 -3.45 -21.65 2.65
CA THR A 50 -3.94 -22.58 3.68
C THR A 50 -2.91 -23.67 3.96
N VAL A 51 -3.12 -24.44 5.02
CA VAL A 51 -2.30 -25.66 5.27
C VAL A 51 -2.33 -26.59 4.07
N ALA A 52 -3.50 -26.79 3.45
CA ALA A 52 -3.65 -27.65 2.27
C ALA A 52 -2.86 -27.12 1.06
N ASP A 53 -2.83 -25.79 0.86
CA ASP A 53 -2.03 -25.19 -0.21
C ASP A 53 -0.53 -25.43 0.01
N VAL A 54 -0.05 -25.32 1.27
CA VAL A 54 1.36 -25.57 1.62
C VAL A 54 1.72 -27.04 1.43
N GLN A 55 0.83 -27.97 1.74
CA GLN A 55 1.04 -29.42 1.53
C GLN A 55 1.16 -29.78 0.05
N GLN A 56 0.57 -28.97 -0.84
CA GLN A 56 0.61 -29.20 -2.29
C GLN A 56 1.80 -28.51 -2.98
N LEU A 57 2.68 -27.85 -2.23
CA LEU A 57 3.86 -27.20 -2.80
C LEU A 57 4.80 -28.24 -3.44
N ASP A 58 5.07 -28.05 -4.71
CA ASP A 58 6.01 -28.86 -5.49
C ASP A 58 7.36 -28.13 -5.63
N TYR A 59 8.40 -28.67 -5.01
CA TYR A 59 9.73 -28.09 -5.03
C TYR A 59 10.35 -28.04 -6.44
N ALA A 60 10.15 -29.10 -7.24
CA ALA A 60 10.67 -29.14 -8.60
C ALA A 60 10.01 -28.07 -9.46
N LYS A 61 8.68 -27.92 -9.31
CA LYS A 61 7.92 -26.85 -9.98
C LYS A 61 8.36 -25.44 -9.54
N ALA A 62 8.59 -25.24 -8.24
CA ALA A 62 9.07 -23.98 -7.71
C ALA A 62 10.45 -23.60 -8.30
N LEU A 63 11.38 -24.55 -8.37
CA LEU A 63 12.69 -24.38 -9.01
C LEU A 63 12.58 -24.08 -10.51
N GLN A 64 11.69 -24.76 -11.21
CA GLN A 64 11.44 -24.52 -12.64
C GLN A 64 10.92 -23.08 -12.85
N ILE A 65 9.94 -22.64 -12.05
CA ILE A 65 9.42 -21.27 -12.13
C ILE A 65 10.52 -20.26 -11.83
N TYR A 66 11.30 -20.46 -10.77
CA TYR A 66 12.43 -19.60 -10.44
C TYR A 66 13.41 -19.47 -11.61
N GLN A 67 13.84 -20.59 -12.16
CA GLN A 67 14.77 -20.60 -13.30
C GLN A 67 14.20 -19.85 -14.50
N GLN A 68 12.94 -20.04 -14.83
CA GLN A 68 12.27 -19.34 -15.93
C GLN A 68 12.19 -17.82 -15.68
N ARG A 69 11.85 -17.39 -14.47
CA ARG A 69 11.71 -15.97 -14.12
C ARG A 69 13.04 -15.22 -14.08
N PHE A 70 14.14 -15.91 -13.77
CA PHE A 70 15.48 -15.32 -13.70
C PHE A 70 16.36 -15.65 -14.92
N ALA A 71 15.82 -16.26 -15.97
CA ALA A 71 16.56 -16.63 -17.15
C ALA A 71 16.86 -15.48 -18.11
N ASN A 72 16.06 -14.42 -18.07
CA ASN A 72 16.14 -13.30 -19.00
C ASN A 72 16.51 -12.01 -18.24
N ALA A 73 17.76 -11.56 -18.37
CA ALA A 73 18.22 -10.33 -17.72
C ALA A 73 17.54 -9.07 -18.28
N ALA A 74 16.94 -9.11 -19.49
CA ALA A 74 16.21 -8.00 -20.07
C ALA A 74 14.93 -7.64 -19.27
N ASP A 75 14.42 -8.57 -18.46
CA ASP A 75 13.26 -8.33 -17.60
C ASP A 75 13.59 -7.54 -16.33
N PHE A 76 14.89 -7.32 -16.06
CA PHE A 76 15.36 -6.67 -14.85
C PHE A 76 15.91 -5.27 -15.14
N SER A 77 15.78 -4.40 -14.15
CA SER A 77 16.49 -3.12 -14.09
C SER A 77 17.45 -3.13 -12.92
N PHE A 78 18.69 -2.72 -13.16
CA PHE A 78 19.73 -2.66 -12.15
C PHE A 78 19.96 -1.19 -11.78
N ALA A 79 19.78 -0.86 -10.51
CA ALA A 79 20.04 0.47 -10.00
C ALA A 79 21.09 0.41 -8.89
N VAL A 80 22.09 1.27 -8.97
CA VAL A 80 23.18 1.36 -7.99
C VAL A 80 23.20 2.78 -7.43
N VAL A 81 23.15 2.92 -6.11
CA VAL A 81 23.18 4.20 -5.41
C VAL A 81 24.15 4.14 -4.26
N GLY A 82 25.01 5.13 -4.15
CA GLY A 82 25.99 5.24 -3.08
C GLY A 82 27.15 6.15 -3.43
N ASN A 83 28.22 6.07 -2.67
CA ASN A 83 29.50 6.69 -3.02
C ASN A 83 30.21 5.82 -4.08
N VAL A 84 29.77 5.94 -5.32
CA VAL A 84 30.19 5.10 -6.44
C VAL A 84 31.13 5.89 -7.33
N ASP A 85 32.30 5.34 -7.57
CA ASP A 85 33.21 5.80 -8.63
C ASP A 85 32.76 5.13 -9.94
N LEU A 86 32.36 5.95 -10.93
CA LEU A 86 31.82 5.45 -12.20
C LEU A 86 32.89 4.70 -13.01
N ASP A 87 34.12 5.15 -13.01
CA ASP A 87 35.21 4.52 -13.75
C ASP A 87 35.58 3.15 -13.13
N ALA A 88 35.44 3.02 -11.83
CA ALA A 88 35.68 1.78 -11.10
C ALA A 88 34.54 0.76 -11.23
N ILE A 89 33.28 1.21 -11.28
CA ILE A 89 32.14 0.29 -11.34
C ILE A 89 31.79 -0.17 -12.74
N GLU A 90 32.09 0.62 -13.78
CA GLU A 90 31.76 0.29 -15.17
C GLU A 90 32.32 -1.08 -15.60
N PRO A 91 33.60 -1.40 -15.40
CA PRO A 91 34.15 -2.72 -15.75
C PRO A 91 33.49 -3.87 -14.97
N LEU A 92 33.04 -3.61 -13.73
CA LEU A 92 32.33 -4.61 -12.93
C LEU A 92 30.91 -4.85 -13.46
N LEU A 93 30.20 -3.80 -13.87
CA LEU A 93 28.91 -3.93 -14.52
C LEU A 93 28.99 -4.65 -15.86
N GLU A 94 30.03 -4.35 -16.67
CA GLU A 94 30.30 -5.08 -17.89
C GLU A 94 30.58 -6.56 -17.65
N GLN A 95 31.38 -6.88 -16.64
CA GLN A 95 31.75 -8.25 -16.31
C GLN A 95 30.57 -9.06 -15.70
N TYR A 96 29.81 -8.49 -14.80
CA TYR A 96 28.83 -9.23 -13.98
C TYR A 96 27.37 -9.00 -14.36
N VAL A 97 27.05 -7.88 -15.02
CA VAL A 97 25.68 -7.55 -15.41
C VAL A 97 25.50 -7.69 -16.92
N ALA A 98 26.36 -7.07 -17.72
CA ALA A 98 26.21 -7.09 -19.18
C ALA A 98 26.43 -8.49 -19.79
N THR A 99 27.09 -9.40 -19.09
CA THR A 99 27.27 -10.80 -19.50
C THR A 99 26.11 -11.73 -19.14
N LEU A 100 25.10 -11.21 -18.42
CA LEU A 100 23.93 -12.01 -18.09
C LEU A 100 23.13 -12.37 -19.36
N PRO A 101 22.57 -13.58 -19.44
CA PRO A 101 21.74 -13.98 -20.57
C PRO A 101 20.53 -13.05 -20.72
N ALA A 102 20.37 -12.45 -21.88
CA ALA A 102 19.24 -11.56 -22.18
C ALA A 102 18.60 -11.95 -23.51
N GLN A 103 17.26 -11.94 -23.55
CA GLN A 103 16.47 -12.10 -24.76
C GLN A 103 15.98 -10.73 -25.24
N GLN A 104 15.62 -10.59 -26.52
CA GLN A 104 15.14 -9.32 -27.05
C GLN A 104 13.80 -8.88 -26.48
N ASP A 105 12.91 -9.84 -26.19
CA ASP A 105 11.57 -9.55 -25.68
C ASP A 105 11.53 -9.58 -24.16
N ARG A 106 11.02 -8.49 -23.58
CA ARG A 106 10.69 -8.41 -22.16
C ARG A 106 9.35 -9.07 -21.88
N GLU A 107 9.22 -9.67 -20.68
CA GLU A 107 7.94 -10.20 -20.22
C GLU A 107 6.91 -9.07 -20.10
N LYS A 108 5.68 -9.31 -20.59
CA LYS A 108 4.56 -8.37 -20.51
C LYS A 108 3.57 -8.81 -19.45
N LEU A 109 3.06 -7.86 -18.67
CA LEU A 109 1.97 -8.12 -17.73
C LEU A 109 0.69 -8.44 -18.50
N THR A 110 0.28 -9.70 -18.48
CA THR A 110 -0.90 -10.18 -19.24
C THR A 110 -2.17 -10.23 -18.40
N HIS A 111 -2.05 -10.45 -17.08
CA HIS A 111 -3.18 -10.63 -16.17
C HIS A 111 -3.00 -9.76 -14.92
N PRO A 112 -3.31 -8.46 -14.99
CA PRO A 112 -3.19 -7.58 -13.83
C PRO A 112 -4.21 -7.95 -12.75
N ILE A 113 -3.77 -7.95 -11.50
CA ILE A 113 -4.66 -8.12 -10.35
C ILE A 113 -5.31 -6.76 -10.07
N LEU A 114 -6.61 -6.67 -10.26
CA LEU A 114 -7.37 -5.43 -10.11
C LEU A 114 -8.29 -5.49 -8.90
N THR A 115 -8.45 -4.36 -8.24
CA THR A 115 -9.47 -4.17 -7.21
C THR A 115 -10.85 -4.17 -7.87
N ILE A 116 -11.80 -4.92 -7.30
CA ILE A 116 -13.17 -5.01 -7.84
C ILE A 116 -13.92 -3.69 -7.69
N SER A 117 -14.65 -3.30 -8.72
CA SER A 117 -15.45 -2.07 -8.71
C SER A 117 -16.67 -2.16 -7.79
N GLY A 118 -17.28 -0.99 -7.53
CA GLY A 118 -18.53 -0.87 -6.78
C GLY A 118 -18.35 -0.78 -5.26
N LYS A 119 -19.46 -0.63 -4.55
CA LYS A 119 -19.51 -0.58 -3.10
C LYS A 119 -19.60 -1.98 -2.51
N LYS A 120 -18.86 -2.23 -1.44
CA LYS A 120 -18.91 -3.48 -0.67
C LYS A 120 -18.76 -3.15 0.80
N THR A 121 -19.76 -3.51 1.60
CA THR A 121 -19.73 -3.42 3.06
C THR A 121 -19.77 -4.82 3.64
N VAL A 122 -18.87 -5.11 4.56
CA VAL A 122 -18.74 -6.39 5.26
C VAL A 122 -18.68 -6.10 6.76
N HIS A 123 -19.68 -6.60 7.50
CA HIS A 123 -19.70 -6.54 8.96
C HIS A 123 -19.78 -7.97 9.51
N PHE A 124 -18.90 -8.31 10.44
CA PHE A 124 -18.89 -9.64 11.06
C PHE A 124 -18.36 -9.59 12.49
N THR A 125 -18.65 -10.62 13.25
CA THR A 125 -18.20 -10.78 14.63
C THR A 125 -17.10 -11.84 14.70
N THR A 126 -16.17 -11.68 15.63
CA THR A 126 -15.11 -12.65 15.92
C THR A 126 -14.91 -12.73 17.43
N ASP A 127 -14.76 -13.95 17.93
CA ASP A 127 -14.41 -14.19 19.33
C ASP A 127 -13.01 -13.67 19.64
N MET A 128 -12.90 -12.84 20.66
CA MET A 128 -11.63 -12.25 21.09
C MET A 128 -11.50 -12.28 22.61
N VAL A 129 -10.31 -12.59 23.12
CA VAL A 129 -10.00 -12.52 24.55
C VAL A 129 -10.14 -11.08 25.07
N GLN A 130 -9.74 -10.10 24.27
CA GLN A 130 -9.94 -8.68 24.52
C GLN A 130 -10.73 -8.09 23.35
N PRO A 131 -12.06 -7.95 23.50
CA PRO A 131 -12.92 -7.46 22.44
C PRO A 131 -12.52 -6.07 21.95
N LYS A 132 -12.24 -5.95 20.66
CA LYS A 132 -12.02 -4.68 19.97
C LYS A 132 -12.71 -4.72 18.63
N THR A 133 -13.13 -3.58 18.15
CA THR A 133 -13.63 -3.45 16.79
C THR A 133 -12.57 -2.85 15.90
N THR A 134 -12.30 -3.50 14.78
CA THR A 134 -11.37 -3.05 13.76
C THR A 134 -12.16 -2.59 12.53
N VAL A 135 -11.86 -1.41 12.03
CA VAL A 135 -12.52 -0.81 10.86
C VAL A 135 -11.48 -0.53 9.79
N TYR A 136 -11.83 -0.90 8.57
CA TYR A 136 -11.09 -0.54 7.35
C TYR A 136 -12.04 0.05 6.32
N ILE A 137 -11.70 1.22 5.81
CA ILE A 137 -12.45 1.90 4.75
C ILE A 137 -11.47 2.14 3.61
N CYS A 138 -11.82 1.75 2.40
CA CYS A 138 -11.02 2.04 1.23
C CYS A 138 -11.88 2.62 0.12
N ASN A 139 -11.56 3.84 -0.27
CA ASN A 139 -12.09 4.47 -1.49
C ASN A 139 -10.99 4.47 -2.53
N TYR A 140 -11.30 4.08 -3.76
CA TYR A 140 -10.30 4.17 -4.82
C TYR A 140 -10.90 4.67 -6.13
N LYS A 141 -10.05 5.27 -6.95
CA LYS A 141 -10.40 5.74 -8.29
C LYS A 141 -9.29 5.40 -9.27
N THR A 142 -9.67 4.76 -10.37
CA THR A 142 -8.77 4.52 -11.51
C THR A 142 -8.65 5.76 -12.38
N GLY A 143 -7.51 5.93 -13.00
CA GLY A 143 -7.20 7.03 -13.93
C GLY A 143 -5.78 7.54 -13.75
N ALA A 144 -5.24 8.13 -14.81
CA ALA A 144 -3.91 8.71 -14.79
C ALA A 144 -3.80 9.85 -13.74
N VAL A 145 -2.68 9.88 -13.04
CA VAL A 145 -2.36 10.87 -12.01
C VAL A 145 -1.02 11.50 -12.35
N SER A 146 -0.96 12.82 -12.46
CA SER A 146 0.28 13.54 -12.69
C SER A 146 1.13 13.61 -11.43
N SER A 147 2.43 13.92 -11.55
CA SER A 147 3.35 14.15 -10.44
C SER A 147 2.82 15.19 -9.44
N LYS A 148 2.30 16.32 -9.94
CA LYS A 148 1.66 17.34 -9.10
C LYS A 148 0.44 16.80 -8.36
N GLN A 149 -0.41 16.01 -9.01
CA GLN A 149 -1.58 15.39 -8.34
C GLN A 149 -1.15 14.37 -7.27
N THR A 150 -0.05 13.66 -7.48
CA THR A 150 0.53 12.78 -6.44
C THR A 150 0.88 13.57 -5.17
N LEU A 151 1.48 14.75 -5.32
CA LEU A 151 1.75 15.65 -4.18
C LEU A 151 0.47 16.14 -3.51
N VAL A 152 -0.57 16.47 -4.29
CA VAL A 152 -1.88 16.87 -3.74
C VAL A 152 -2.46 15.75 -2.88
N TYR A 153 -2.41 14.49 -3.33
CA TYR A 153 -2.90 13.36 -2.55
C TYR A 153 -2.05 13.10 -1.30
N LYS A 154 -0.74 13.26 -1.39
CA LYS A 154 0.16 13.17 -0.23
C LYS A 154 -0.15 14.25 0.83
N LEU A 155 -0.46 15.47 0.40
CA LEU A 155 -0.87 16.54 1.33
C LEU A 155 -2.27 16.30 1.90
N LEU A 156 -3.21 15.76 1.12
CA LEU A 156 -4.53 15.37 1.62
C LEU A 156 -4.41 14.31 2.71
N ASP A 157 -3.53 13.32 2.52
CA ASP A 157 -3.25 12.29 3.53
C ASP A 157 -2.79 12.90 4.85
N ALA A 158 -1.77 13.74 4.80
CA ALA A 158 -1.26 14.45 5.98
C ALA A 158 -2.32 15.36 6.65
N VAL A 159 -3.18 16.00 5.87
CA VAL A 159 -4.29 16.80 6.40
C VAL A 159 -5.32 15.92 7.10
N LEU A 160 -5.69 14.78 6.52
CA LEU A 160 -6.63 13.83 7.13
C LEU A 160 -6.09 13.24 8.44
N ASP A 161 -4.81 12.88 8.49
CA ASP A 161 -4.17 12.41 9.73
C ASP A 161 -4.29 13.44 10.86
N MET A 162 -4.06 14.73 10.59
CA MET A 162 -4.23 15.80 11.56
C MET A 162 -5.70 15.93 12.00
N VAL A 163 -6.62 15.97 11.03
CA VAL A 163 -8.06 16.13 11.30
C VAL A 163 -8.60 14.97 12.13
N TYR A 164 -8.24 13.73 11.80
CA TYR A 164 -8.72 12.57 12.55
C TYR A 164 -8.06 12.46 13.93
N THR A 165 -6.82 12.93 14.07
CA THR A 165 -6.19 13.01 15.41
C THR A 165 -6.97 13.98 16.28
N GLU A 166 -7.35 15.15 15.79
CA GLU A 166 -8.15 16.13 16.54
C GLU A 166 -9.56 15.60 16.85
N SER A 167 -10.33 15.24 15.82
CA SER A 167 -11.77 14.95 15.97
C SER A 167 -12.07 13.57 16.57
N VAL A 168 -11.23 12.56 16.35
CA VAL A 168 -11.51 11.19 16.79
C VAL A 168 -10.75 10.82 18.06
N ARG A 169 -9.46 11.17 18.11
CA ARG A 169 -8.62 10.81 19.26
C ARG A 169 -8.79 11.78 20.42
N GLU A 170 -8.67 13.09 20.17
CA GLU A 170 -8.64 14.11 21.22
C GLU A 170 -10.04 14.46 21.71
N GLU A 171 -11.01 14.71 20.82
CA GLU A 171 -12.36 15.10 21.21
C GLU A 171 -13.22 13.94 21.73
N GLN A 172 -13.10 12.75 21.13
CA GLN A 172 -13.94 11.61 21.45
C GLN A 172 -13.27 10.59 22.37
N GLY A 173 -11.93 10.61 22.51
CA GLY A 173 -11.19 9.60 23.27
C GLY A 173 -11.52 8.17 22.83
N GLY A 174 -11.93 8.03 21.57
CA GLY A 174 -12.58 6.82 21.05
C GLY A 174 -11.64 5.76 20.53
N THR A 175 -10.40 6.11 20.26
CA THR A 175 -9.40 5.21 19.69
C THR A 175 -7.98 5.64 20.07
N TYR A 176 -7.02 4.74 19.96
CA TYR A 176 -5.59 5.07 20.07
C TYR A 176 -5.09 5.91 18.89
N GLY A 177 -5.77 5.87 17.74
CA GLY A 177 -5.49 6.66 16.56
C GLY A 177 -6.29 6.16 15.36
N VAL A 178 -6.49 7.05 14.40
CA VAL A 178 -6.97 6.74 13.06
C VAL A 178 -5.78 6.89 12.12
N SER A 179 -5.47 5.87 11.37
CA SER A 179 -4.41 5.90 10.36
C SER A 179 -5.01 6.08 8.99
N THR A 180 -4.49 7.04 8.23
CA THR A 180 -4.81 7.21 6.82
C THR A 180 -3.62 6.78 5.95
N ASN A 181 -3.89 6.37 4.74
CA ASN A 181 -2.88 6.14 3.72
C ASN A 181 -3.49 6.41 2.34
N ILE A 182 -3.01 7.45 1.68
CA ILE A 182 -3.38 7.73 0.29
C ILE A 182 -2.21 7.37 -0.61
N SER A 183 -2.36 6.29 -1.37
CA SER A 183 -1.35 5.81 -2.31
C SER A 183 -1.77 6.08 -3.75
N VAL A 184 -0.81 6.48 -4.57
CA VAL A 184 -0.95 6.63 -6.03
C VAL A 184 -0.13 5.53 -6.68
N ASN A 185 -0.81 4.61 -7.33
CA ASN A 185 -0.19 3.50 -8.04
C ASN A 185 -0.30 3.75 -9.54
N GLN A 186 0.81 3.61 -10.28
CA GLN A 186 0.80 3.72 -11.73
C GLN A 186 0.60 2.36 -12.40
N LEU A 187 0.98 1.29 -11.72
CA LEU A 187 0.88 -0.08 -12.21
C LEU A 187 0.00 -0.94 -11.30
N PRO A 188 -0.68 -1.93 -11.80
CA PRO A 188 -0.82 -2.32 -13.21
C PRO A 188 -1.74 -1.38 -14.03
N ILE A 189 -2.59 -0.64 -13.37
CA ILE A 189 -3.46 0.41 -13.92
C ILE A 189 -3.35 1.62 -13.00
N PRO A 190 -3.18 2.84 -13.56
CA PRO A 190 -3.12 4.04 -12.73
C PRO A 190 -4.35 4.17 -11.83
N ALA A 191 -4.12 4.33 -10.54
CA ALA A 191 -5.19 4.48 -9.55
C ALA A 191 -4.71 5.20 -8.29
N VAL A 192 -5.66 5.84 -7.63
CA VAL A 192 -5.49 6.40 -6.28
C VAL A 192 -6.33 5.58 -5.31
N TYR A 193 -5.73 5.16 -4.22
CA TYR A 193 -6.38 4.46 -3.11
C TYR A 193 -6.28 5.32 -1.86
N MET A 194 -7.38 5.52 -1.17
CA MET A 194 -7.42 6.09 0.17
C MET A 194 -7.90 5.01 1.13
N ALA A 195 -7.03 4.58 2.01
CA ALA A 195 -7.35 3.64 3.08
C ALA A 195 -7.41 4.38 4.43
N ILE A 196 -8.43 4.09 5.23
CA ILE A 196 -8.59 4.58 6.59
C ILE A 196 -8.73 3.35 7.48
N HIS A 197 -7.92 3.27 8.51
CA HIS A 197 -7.92 2.15 9.45
C HIS A 197 -7.91 2.66 10.89
N PHE A 198 -8.75 2.07 11.74
CA PHE A 198 -8.72 2.34 13.18
C PHE A 198 -9.27 1.16 13.97
N GLN A 199 -8.88 1.13 15.25
CA GLN A 199 -9.43 0.19 16.23
C GLN A 199 -10.10 0.98 17.35
N THR A 200 -11.23 0.47 17.83
CA THR A 200 -12.00 1.10 18.89
C THR A 200 -12.75 0.07 19.72
N ASP A 201 -13.37 0.51 20.80
CA ASP A 201 -14.38 -0.26 21.52
C ASP A 201 -15.61 -0.49 20.63
N SER A 202 -16.22 -1.66 20.72
CA SER A 202 -17.42 -2.02 19.92
C SER A 202 -18.59 -1.07 20.13
N THR A 203 -18.71 -0.47 21.32
CA THR A 203 -19.78 0.49 21.66
C THR A 203 -19.58 1.86 20.99
N LYS A 204 -18.34 2.18 20.57
CA LYS A 204 -17.99 3.50 20.00
C LYS A 204 -18.04 3.55 18.46
N VAL A 205 -18.08 2.42 17.78
CA VAL A 205 -18.07 2.38 16.29
C VAL A 205 -19.21 3.19 15.69
N ALA A 206 -20.43 3.03 16.23
CA ALA A 206 -21.62 3.74 15.75
C ALA A 206 -21.48 5.28 15.83
N THR A 207 -20.68 5.78 16.77
CA THR A 207 -20.37 7.20 16.91
C THR A 207 -19.22 7.65 16.03
N LEU A 208 -18.14 6.85 15.96
CA LEU A 208 -16.90 7.25 15.30
C LEU A 208 -16.96 7.14 13.77
N LEU A 209 -17.62 6.11 13.24
CA LEU A 209 -17.70 5.90 11.80
C LEU A 209 -18.35 7.08 11.05
N PRO A 210 -19.48 7.66 11.53
CA PRO A 210 -20.03 8.88 10.94
C PRO A 210 -19.08 10.07 10.99
N ILE A 211 -18.29 10.24 12.06
CA ILE A 211 -17.31 11.33 12.19
C ILE A 211 -16.22 11.21 11.11
N ILE A 212 -15.72 9.99 10.84
CA ILE A 212 -14.74 9.74 9.78
C ILE A 212 -15.26 10.23 8.42
N TYR A 213 -16.50 9.89 8.07
CA TYR A 213 -17.12 10.33 6.82
C TYR A 213 -17.42 11.83 6.79
N ASP A 214 -17.86 12.39 7.91
CA ASP A 214 -18.21 13.81 8.03
C ASP A 214 -16.96 14.71 7.87
N GLU A 215 -15.86 14.36 8.52
CA GLU A 215 -14.61 15.12 8.38
C GLU A 215 -14.06 15.10 6.93
N LEU A 216 -14.06 13.94 6.29
CA LEU A 216 -13.74 13.85 4.87
C LEU A 216 -14.70 14.69 4.02
N GLY A 217 -16.01 14.66 4.34
CA GLY A 217 -17.05 15.46 3.71
C GLY A 217 -16.86 16.97 3.90
N LYS A 218 -16.42 17.41 5.08
CA LYS A 218 -16.06 18.81 5.35
C LYS A 218 -14.91 19.28 4.47
N ILE A 219 -13.84 18.47 4.35
CA ILE A 219 -12.70 18.79 3.46
C ILE A 219 -13.16 18.82 2.01
N ALA A 220 -14.00 17.88 1.58
CA ALA A 220 -14.51 17.81 0.21
C ALA A 220 -15.44 18.98 -0.16
N THR A 221 -16.11 19.61 0.82
CA THR A 221 -17.06 20.70 0.59
C THR A 221 -16.49 22.08 0.88
N LYS A 222 -15.71 22.22 1.95
CA LYS A 222 -15.20 23.50 2.45
C LYS A 222 -13.70 23.68 2.23
N GLY A 223 -12.97 22.62 1.92
CA GLY A 223 -11.50 22.57 1.91
C GLY A 223 -10.91 22.36 3.30
N PRO A 224 -9.59 22.15 3.40
CA PRO A 224 -8.88 22.00 4.66
C PRO A 224 -8.77 23.35 5.39
N LYS A 225 -8.59 23.32 6.72
CA LYS A 225 -8.15 24.49 7.47
C LYS A 225 -6.80 24.98 6.92
N ALA A 226 -6.60 26.31 6.84
CA ALA A 226 -5.37 26.89 6.30
C ALA A 226 -4.12 26.42 7.06
N GLU A 227 -4.20 26.32 8.40
CA GLU A 227 -3.11 25.86 9.25
C GLU A 227 -2.73 24.39 8.99
N HIS A 228 -3.70 23.49 8.73
CA HIS A 228 -3.42 22.09 8.42
C HIS A 228 -2.67 21.97 7.10
N LEU A 229 -3.12 22.70 6.06
CA LEU A 229 -2.42 22.69 4.78
C LEU A 229 -1.01 23.27 4.90
N GLN A 230 -0.84 24.34 5.67
CA GLN A 230 0.48 24.94 5.88
C GLN A 230 1.43 23.97 6.61
N LYS A 231 0.97 23.36 7.71
CA LYS A 231 1.75 22.34 8.44
C LYS A 231 2.11 21.16 7.56
N ALA A 232 1.16 20.67 6.75
CA ALA A 232 1.40 19.56 5.82
C ALA A 232 2.48 19.92 4.78
N LYS A 233 2.45 21.13 4.22
CA LYS A 233 3.47 21.61 3.28
C LYS A 233 4.84 21.76 3.93
N GLU A 234 4.91 22.34 5.12
CA GLU A 234 6.17 22.47 5.87
C GLU A 234 6.79 21.12 6.19
N TYR A 235 5.98 20.17 6.65
CA TYR A 235 6.42 18.80 6.90
C TYR A 235 6.91 18.12 5.62
N ALA A 236 6.16 18.23 4.52
CA ALA A 236 6.53 17.66 3.23
C ALA A 236 7.85 18.26 2.70
N LYS A 237 8.05 19.58 2.84
CA LYS A 237 9.29 20.27 2.47
C LYS A 237 10.48 19.80 3.31
N LYS A 238 10.31 19.73 4.63
CA LYS A 238 11.34 19.23 5.55
C LYS A 238 11.71 17.79 5.21
N THR A 239 10.72 16.90 5.11
CA THR A 239 10.92 15.48 4.78
C THR A 239 11.65 15.31 3.44
N TYR A 240 11.28 16.11 2.42
CA TYR A 240 11.95 16.09 1.12
C TYR A 240 13.44 16.41 1.22
N ILE A 241 13.81 17.41 2.02
CA ILE A 241 15.22 17.79 2.24
C ILE A 241 15.96 16.71 3.04
N ASP A 242 15.36 16.25 4.14
CA ASP A 242 15.99 15.31 5.06
C ASP A 242 16.21 13.91 4.42
N GLN A 243 15.34 13.50 3.50
CA GLN A 243 15.45 12.20 2.84
C GLN A 243 16.59 12.14 1.80
N GLN A 244 17.04 13.27 1.26
CA GLN A 244 18.05 13.30 0.20
C GLN A 244 19.44 12.80 0.64
N ILE A 245 19.70 12.69 1.93
CA ILE A 245 20.93 12.09 2.46
C ILE A 245 20.90 10.55 2.44
N ASN A 246 19.75 9.94 2.18
CA ASN A 246 19.57 8.49 2.24
C ASN A 246 19.68 7.86 0.84
N ASN A 247 20.54 6.85 0.71
CA ASN A 247 20.67 6.08 -0.54
C ASN A 247 19.35 5.44 -0.98
N GLY A 248 18.54 4.93 -0.03
CA GLY A 248 17.23 4.35 -0.31
C GLY A 248 16.29 5.33 -1.01
N TYR A 249 16.31 6.61 -0.61
CA TYR A 249 15.50 7.64 -1.27
C TYR A 249 15.86 7.78 -2.76
N TRP A 250 17.16 7.81 -3.09
CA TRP A 250 17.61 7.92 -4.48
C TRP A 250 17.33 6.65 -5.27
N LEU A 251 17.49 5.48 -4.64
CA LEU A 251 17.14 4.21 -5.26
C LEU A 251 15.66 4.17 -5.67
N ASP A 252 14.76 4.54 -4.74
CA ASP A 252 13.32 4.60 -5.03
C ASP A 252 13.02 5.59 -6.17
N ARG A 253 13.70 6.75 -6.19
CA ARG A 253 13.52 7.75 -7.25
C ARG A 253 13.99 7.25 -8.63
N LEU A 254 15.14 6.57 -8.69
CA LEU A 254 15.62 5.97 -9.93
C LEU A 254 14.66 4.89 -10.44
N VAL A 255 14.19 4.03 -9.55
CA VAL A 255 13.21 2.98 -9.87
C VAL A 255 11.89 3.61 -10.36
N ASP A 256 11.35 4.59 -9.65
CA ASP A 256 10.12 5.29 -10.06
C ASP A 256 10.28 5.96 -11.44
N THR A 257 11.40 6.63 -11.68
CA THR A 257 11.69 7.28 -12.98
C THR A 257 11.76 6.24 -14.10
N GLN A 258 12.42 5.11 -13.85
CA GLN A 258 12.54 4.02 -14.82
C GLN A 258 11.18 3.38 -15.15
N PHE A 259 10.33 3.16 -14.13
CA PHE A 259 9.03 2.50 -14.31
C PHE A 259 7.94 3.45 -14.79
N TYR A 260 7.94 4.70 -14.36
CA TYR A 260 6.83 5.64 -14.60
C TYR A 260 7.16 6.70 -15.66
N GLY A 261 8.43 6.81 -16.04
CA GLY A 261 8.86 7.70 -17.13
C GLY A 261 8.84 9.19 -16.79
N TYR A 262 8.74 9.56 -15.51
CA TYR A 262 8.79 10.96 -15.09
C TYR A 262 9.61 11.16 -13.81
N ASP A 263 10.33 12.28 -13.77
CA ASP A 263 11.09 12.69 -12.59
C ASP A 263 10.24 13.64 -11.73
N ILE A 264 9.86 13.15 -10.54
CA ILE A 264 9.11 13.94 -9.54
C ILE A 264 10.00 15.04 -8.93
N GLN A 265 11.33 14.87 -8.97
CA GLN A 265 12.28 15.73 -8.26
C GLN A 265 12.38 17.14 -8.84
N ALA A 266 12.47 17.25 -10.15
CA ALA A 266 12.77 18.51 -10.83
C ALA A 266 11.78 19.64 -10.48
N SER A 267 10.52 19.32 -10.19
CA SER A 267 9.47 20.29 -9.87
C SER A 267 8.92 20.21 -8.45
N TYR A 268 9.41 19.28 -7.60
CA TYR A 268 8.80 18.98 -6.31
C TYR A 268 8.49 20.21 -5.45
N LEU A 269 9.50 21.02 -5.14
CA LEU A 269 9.33 22.19 -4.27
C LEU A 269 8.46 23.26 -4.92
N SER A 270 8.63 23.52 -6.21
CA SER A 270 7.82 24.50 -6.93
C SER A 270 6.35 24.07 -7.06
N ASP A 271 6.10 22.79 -7.24
CA ASP A 271 4.74 22.25 -7.29
C ASP A 271 4.11 22.22 -5.90
N LEU A 272 4.88 21.89 -4.86
CA LEU A 272 4.42 21.93 -3.46
C LEU A 272 3.92 23.32 -3.07
N GLU A 273 4.65 24.39 -3.45
CA GLU A 273 4.26 25.77 -3.18
C GLU A 273 2.96 26.16 -3.89
N LYS A 274 2.75 25.72 -5.12
CA LYS A 274 1.58 26.03 -5.95
C LYS A 274 0.30 25.29 -5.56
N ILE A 275 0.37 24.27 -4.69
CA ILE A 275 -0.83 23.54 -4.25
C ILE A 275 -1.67 24.42 -3.34
N THR A 276 -2.96 24.48 -3.60
CA THR A 276 -3.94 25.31 -2.90
C THR A 276 -4.94 24.47 -2.10
N ALA A 277 -5.66 25.10 -1.17
CA ALA A 277 -6.78 24.46 -0.46
C ALA A 277 -7.83 23.91 -1.43
N LYS A 278 -8.04 24.54 -2.58
CA LYS A 278 -8.96 24.09 -3.63
C LYS A 278 -8.50 22.79 -4.31
N ASP A 279 -7.20 22.58 -4.44
CA ASP A 279 -6.65 21.34 -4.98
C ASP A 279 -6.91 20.17 -4.00
N ILE A 280 -6.68 20.39 -2.69
CA ILE A 280 -6.98 19.40 -1.63
C ILE A 280 -8.48 19.11 -1.58
N GLN A 281 -9.33 20.13 -1.62
CA GLN A 281 -10.78 20.00 -1.67
C GLN A 281 -11.23 19.13 -2.84
N LYS A 282 -10.69 19.37 -4.03
CA LYS A 282 -11.01 18.61 -5.25
C LYS A 282 -10.57 17.16 -5.13
N ALA A 283 -9.39 16.90 -4.57
CA ALA A 283 -8.88 15.55 -4.33
C ALA A 283 -9.77 14.79 -3.34
N ALA A 284 -10.12 15.38 -2.21
CA ALA A 284 -11.05 14.81 -1.23
C ALA A 284 -12.42 14.50 -1.84
N LYS A 285 -12.99 15.45 -2.61
CA LYS A 285 -14.26 15.26 -3.32
C LYS A 285 -14.20 14.13 -4.33
N THR A 286 -13.06 13.97 -5.02
CA THR A 286 -12.85 12.90 -6.00
C THR A 286 -12.90 11.52 -5.34
N LEU A 287 -12.26 11.36 -4.18
CA LEU A 287 -12.24 10.11 -3.44
C LEU A 287 -13.57 9.84 -2.74
N LEU A 288 -14.15 10.83 -2.08
CA LEU A 288 -15.45 10.70 -1.40
C LEU A 288 -16.57 10.28 -2.37
N ASN A 289 -16.59 10.85 -3.57
CA ASN A 289 -17.61 10.56 -4.59
C ASN A 289 -17.25 9.36 -5.48
N SER A 290 -16.20 8.63 -5.17
CA SER A 290 -15.88 7.42 -5.92
C SER A 290 -16.99 6.38 -5.76
N PRO A 291 -17.42 5.73 -6.84
CA PRO A 291 -18.34 4.60 -6.74
C PRO A 291 -17.71 3.37 -6.09
N ASN A 292 -16.39 3.39 -5.87
CA ASN A 292 -15.62 2.24 -5.40
C ASN A 292 -15.28 2.43 -3.90
N LEU A 293 -16.17 1.96 -3.04
CA LEU A 293 -16.00 1.96 -1.59
C LEU A 293 -15.97 0.53 -1.07
N LYS A 294 -14.98 0.22 -0.25
CA LYS A 294 -14.91 -1.01 0.55
C LYS A 294 -14.90 -0.62 2.02
N GLU A 295 -15.82 -1.16 2.78
CA GLU A 295 -15.90 -0.97 4.22
C GLU A 295 -15.95 -2.34 4.88
N VAL A 296 -15.00 -2.61 5.77
CA VAL A 296 -14.93 -3.86 6.53
C VAL A 296 -14.89 -3.51 8.02
N VAL A 297 -15.83 -4.05 8.76
CA VAL A 297 -15.95 -3.86 10.21
C VAL A 297 -15.97 -5.23 10.87
N GLN A 298 -14.95 -5.51 11.66
CA GLN A 298 -14.86 -6.69 12.52
C GLN A 298 -15.17 -6.28 13.96
N VAL A 299 -16.22 -6.84 14.52
CA VAL A 299 -16.60 -6.60 15.92
C VAL A 299 -16.10 -7.74 16.79
N GLY A 300 -15.19 -7.45 17.70
CA GLY A 300 -14.76 -8.41 18.70
C GLY A 300 -15.85 -8.64 19.74
N VAL A 301 -16.14 -9.89 20.05
CA VAL A 301 -17.03 -10.30 21.13
C VAL A 301 -16.26 -11.17 22.12
N SER A 302 -16.58 -11.08 23.42
CA SER A 302 -15.98 -11.95 24.43
C SER A 302 -16.78 -13.23 24.52
N ASN A 303 -16.15 -14.35 24.32
CA ASN A 303 -16.69 -15.62 24.79
C ASN A 303 -16.57 -15.64 26.33
N LYS A 304 -17.70 -15.41 27.02
CA LYS A 304 -17.81 -15.65 28.45
C LYS A 304 -17.78 -17.14 28.75
#